data_aa27ebc4fc44dfe0a6e80673facdc52e
#
_entry.id   aa27ebc4fc44dfe0a6e80673facdc52e
#
_cell.length_a   1.000
_cell.length_b   1.000
_cell.length_c   1.000
_cell.angle_alpha   90.00
_cell.angle_beta   90.00
_cell.angle_gamma   90.00
#
_symmetry.space_group_name_H-M   'P 1'
#
loop_
_entity.id
_entity.type
_entity.pdbx_description
1 polymer ?
#
loop_
_entity_poly.entity_id
_entity_poly.type
_entity_poly.pdbx_seq_one_letter_code
_entity_poly.pdbx_strand_id
1 'polypeptide(L)'
;DLRMSRGLGDVYKRQAFDNQLTVIPEGDDIHEMLGWIMPRFNQFSVNHSYFSWLLGNNKEYVLDARIKGGERHMIMSNEYDKVFPMDIFPEYLVKAIIAGDIDRMEALGIYEVAPEDFALCEFVCSSKVEVQRIVRAGLDMLRAEMA
;
A
#
# COMPACT_ATOMS: atom_id res chain seq x y z
N ASP A 1 -4.16 -7.23 -22.11
CA ASP A 1 -3.99 -5.99 -21.32
C ASP A 1 -3.30 -6.39 -20.01
N LEU A 2 -1.99 -6.24 -19.97
CA LEU A 2 -1.21 -6.36 -18.74
C LEU A 2 -1.46 -5.11 -17.90
N ARG A 3 -2.55 -5.08 -17.18
CA ARG A 3 -2.76 -4.08 -16.14
C ARG A 3 -1.86 -4.46 -14.98
N MET A 4 -0.73 -3.77 -14.85
CA MET A 4 0.13 -3.96 -13.69
C MET A 4 -0.56 -3.45 -12.43
N SER A 5 -0.37 -4.19 -11.36
CA SER A 5 -0.95 -3.87 -10.06
C SER A 5 -0.58 -2.44 -9.66
N ARG A 6 -1.54 -1.75 -9.09
CA ARG A 6 -1.34 -0.44 -8.48
C ARG A 6 -0.26 -0.57 -7.41
N GLY A 7 0.91 0.00 -7.63
CA GLY A 7 2.00 -0.04 -6.66
C GLY A 7 3.35 -0.48 -7.18
N LEU A 8 3.39 -1.10 -8.35
CA LEU A 8 4.62 -1.18 -9.11
C LEU A 8 4.55 -0.07 -10.14
N GLY A 9 5.39 0.93 -10.01
CA GLY A 9 5.44 2.12 -10.84
C GLY A 9 4.73 1.97 -12.19
N ASP A 10 4.02 2.97 -12.58
CA ASP A 10 3.25 2.99 -13.82
C ASP A 10 4.00 2.24 -14.93
N VAL A 11 3.34 1.33 -15.64
CA VAL A 11 3.90 0.51 -16.74
C VAL A 11 4.76 1.33 -17.69
N TYR A 12 4.46 2.61 -17.81
CA TYR A 12 5.13 3.56 -18.67
C TYR A 12 6.36 4.24 -18.02
N LYS A 13 6.65 3.95 -16.76
CA LYS A 13 7.74 4.59 -16.00
C LYS A 13 8.88 3.66 -15.60
N ARG A 14 9.00 2.50 -16.27
CA ARG A 14 10.20 1.69 -16.08
C ARG A 14 11.44 2.53 -16.37
N GLN A 15 12.21 2.79 -15.32
CA GLN A 15 13.44 3.54 -15.46
C GLN A 15 14.54 2.66 -16.07
N ALA A 16 15.50 3.29 -16.74
CA ALA A 16 16.59 2.57 -17.41
C ALA A 16 17.46 1.74 -16.44
N PHE A 17 17.37 2.04 -15.15
CA PHE A 17 18.15 1.38 -14.10
C PHE A 17 17.39 0.25 -13.38
N ASP A 18 16.12 0.05 -13.70
CA ASP A 18 15.34 -1.04 -13.10
C ASP A 18 15.80 -2.37 -13.71
N ASN A 19 16.37 -3.23 -12.86
CA ASN A 19 16.91 -4.52 -13.25
C ASN A 19 16.04 -5.72 -12.82
N GLN A 20 14.96 -5.48 -12.10
CA GLN A 20 14.04 -6.51 -11.64
C GLN A 20 12.59 -6.10 -11.87
N LEU A 21 11.77 -7.04 -12.35
CA LEU A 21 10.34 -6.91 -12.52
C LEU A 21 9.64 -8.11 -11.89
N THR A 22 8.72 -7.84 -10.97
CA THR A 22 7.87 -8.87 -10.38
C THR A 22 6.45 -8.71 -10.91
N VAL A 23 5.89 -9.78 -11.44
CA VAL A 23 4.54 -9.81 -12.01
C VAL A 23 3.66 -10.74 -11.17
N ILE A 24 2.50 -10.25 -10.77
CA ILE A 24 1.49 -11.02 -10.05
C ILE A 24 0.16 -10.96 -10.81
N PRO A 25 -0.74 -11.96 -10.66
CA PRO A 25 -2.06 -11.92 -11.26
C PRO A 25 -2.88 -10.73 -10.75
N GLU A 26 -3.64 -10.08 -11.62
CA GLU A 26 -4.60 -9.03 -11.24
C GLU A 26 -5.73 -9.60 -10.37
N GLY A 27 -6.20 -10.80 -10.70
CA GLY A 27 -7.23 -11.49 -9.93
C GLY A 27 -8.66 -11.04 -10.25
N ASP A 28 -8.90 -10.40 -11.38
CA ASP A 28 -10.20 -9.85 -11.80
C ASP A 28 -11.25 -10.93 -12.09
N ASP A 29 -10.84 -12.17 -12.28
CA ASP A 29 -11.67 -13.31 -12.63
C ASP A 29 -12.48 -13.89 -11.45
N ILE A 30 -12.18 -13.44 -10.23
CA ILE A 30 -12.84 -13.93 -9.01
C ILE A 30 -13.42 -12.77 -8.21
N HIS A 31 -14.73 -12.73 -8.07
CA HIS A 31 -15.42 -11.77 -7.18
C HIS A 31 -15.62 -12.36 -5.79
N GLU A 32 -14.93 -11.81 -4.81
CA GLU A 32 -15.13 -12.16 -3.40
C GLU A 32 -16.14 -11.23 -2.75
N MET A 33 -17.37 -11.70 -2.57
CA MET A 33 -18.46 -10.92 -2.01
C MET A 33 -18.25 -10.57 -0.51
N LEU A 34 -17.52 -11.40 0.22
CA LEU A 34 -17.29 -11.25 1.67
C LEU A 34 -15.79 -11.35 2.01
N GLY A 35 -14.94 -10.76 1.18
CA GLY A 35 -13.50 -10.87 1.25
C GLY A 35 -12.85 -10.37 2.56
N TRP A 36 -13.57 -9.60 3.35
CA TRP A 36 -13.11 -9.05 4.63
C TRP A 36 -13.50 -9.91 5.84
N ILE A 37 -14.33 -10.96 5.66
CA ILE A 37 -14.74 -11.84 6.76
C ILE A 37 -13.65 -12.86 7.09
N MET A 38 -13.35 -12.98 8.35
CA MET A 38 -12.55 -14.03 8.95
C MET A 38 -13.39 -15.30 9.18
N PRO A 39 -12.79 -16.49 9.25
CA PRO A 39 -11.35 -16.82 9.14
C PRO A 39 -10.90 -17.04 7.69
N ARG A 40 -9.60 -16.75 7.41
CA ARG A 40 -8.98 -17.04 6.11
C ARG A 40 -7.73 -17.88 6.30
N PHE A 41 -7.81 -19.13 5.88
CA PHE A 41 -6.71 -20.11 6.05
C PHE A 41 -5.74 -20.14 4.87
N ASN A 42 -6.12 -19.58 3.73
CA ASN A 42 -5.35 -19.60 2.49
C ASN A 42 -4.74 -18.24 2.12
N GLN A 43 -4.77 -17.27 3.01
CA GLN A 43 -4.31 -15.93 2.77
C GLN A 43 -3.17 -15.55 3.71
N PHE A 44 -2.08 -15.02 3.15
CA PHE A 44 -0.95 -14.53 3.93
C PHE A 44 -1.31 -13.25 4.70
N SER A 45 -0.83 -13.14 5.93
CA SER A 45 -0.95 -11.95 6.76
C SER A 45 0.25 -11.80 7.67
N VAL A 46 0.98 -10.70 7.52
CA VAL A 46 2.14 -10.36 8.39
C VAL A 46 1.70 -10.17 9.84
N ASN A 47 0.57 -9.50 10.02
CA ASN A 47 0.06 -9.11 11.34
C ASN A 47 -0.86 -10.17 11.97
N HIS A 48 -0.83 -11.40 11.43
CA HIS A 48 -1.69 -12.49 11.91
C HIS A 48 -3.19 -12.14 11.94
N SER A 49 -3.63 -11.25 11.03
CA SER A 49 -5.02 -10.84 10.91
C SER A 49 -5.94 -11.96 10.42
N TYR A 50 -5.36 -13.01 9.81
CA TYR A 50 -6.06 -14.21 9.36
C TYR A 50 -5.51 -15.44 10.08
N PHE A 51 -6.30 -16.50 10.17
CA PHE A 51 -5.91 -17.73 10.88
C PHE A 51 -4.93 -18.63 10.09
N SER A 52 -4.45 -18.17 8.95
CA SER A 52 -3.45 -18.89 8.15
C SER A 52 -2.15 -19.22 8.92
N TRP A 53 -1.80 -18.40 9.91
CA TRP A 53 -0.62 -18.64 10.76
C TRP A 53 -0.70 -19.93 11.59
N LEU A 54 -1.92 -20.45 11.86
CA LEU A 54 -2.11 -21.73 12.55
C LEU A 54 -1.68 -22.94 11.72
N LEU A 55 -1.57 -22.79 10.40
CA LEU A 55 -1.22 -23.89 9.47
C LEU A 55 0.29 -24.10 9.30
N GLY A 56 1.11 -23.36 10.04
CA GLY A 56 2.58 -23.46 10.02
C GLY A 56 3.24 -22.61 8.91
N ASN A 57 4.58 -22.52 8.98
CA ASN A 57 5.37 -21.59 8.16
C ASN A 57 5.73 -22.11 6.75
N ASN A 58 5.38 -23.34 6.41
CA ASN A 58 5.80 -23.98 5.15
C ASN A 58 4.72 -23.94 4.06
N LYS A 59 3.68 -23.12 4.23
CA LYS A 59 2.61 -23.02 3.25
C LYS A 59 2.97 -22.01 2.17
N GLU A 60 2.84 -22.41 0.91
CA GLU A 60 2.91 -21.50 -0.22
C GLU A 60 1.57 -20.80 -0.42
N TYR A 61 1.63 -19.50 -0.72
CA TYR A 61 0.47 -18.66 -0.96
C TYR A 61 0.51 -18.13 -2.38
N VAL A 62 -0.62 -18.20 -3.08
CA VAL A 62 -0.78 -17.52 -4.36
C VAL A 62 -1.19 -16.07 -4.07
N LEU A 63 -0.31 -15.15 -4.40
CA LEU A 63 -0.56 -13.71 -4.25
C LEU A 63 -1.18 -13.15 -5.52
N ASP A 64 -2.15 -12.27 -5.35
CA ASP A 64 -2.76 -11.48 -6.42
C ASP A 64 -2.87 -10.01 -6.02
N ALA A 65 -3.24 -9.13 -6.97
CA ALA A 65 -3.32 -7.70 -6.76
C ALA A 65 -4.64 -7.22 -6.11
N ARG A 66 -5.54 -8.14 -5.78
CA ARG A 66 -6.85 -7.75 -5.23
C ARG A 66 -6.77 -7.25 -3.80
N ILE A 67 -7.54 -6.22 -3.50
CA ILE A 67 -7.85 -5.83 -2.13
C ILE A 67 -8.87 -6.84 -1.58
N LYS A 68 -8.51 -7.51 -0.50
CA LYS A 68 -9.37 -8.51 0.15
C LYS A 68 -10.28 -7.83 1.19
N GLY A 69 -11.36 -7.24 0.72
CA GLY A 69 -12.37 -6.58 1.54
C GLY A 69 -12.62 -5.13 1.14
N GLY A 70 -13.42 -4.42 1.93
CA GLY A 70 -13.70 -3.01 1.74
C GLY A 70 -12.59 -2.08 2.23
N GLU A 71 -12.63 -0.83 1.81
CA GLU A 71 -11.74 0.21 2.33
C GLU A 71 -11.92 0.36 3.84
N ARG A 72 -10.81 0.44 4.55
CA ARG A 72 -10.78 0.59 6.01
C ARG A 72 -10.09 1.89 6.37
N HIS A 73 -10.47 2.43 7.53
CA HIS A 73 -9.80 3.60 8.07
C HIS A 73 -8.36 3.28 8.48
N MET A 74 -7.47 4.21 8.23
CA MET A 74 -6.09 4.12 8.69
C MET A 74 -6.03 4.20 10.21
N ILE A 75 -5.32 3.26 10.81
CA ILE A 75 -5.00 3.22 12.24
C ILE A 75 -3.53 3.62 12.40
N MET A 76 -3.24 4.51 13.34
CA MET A 76 -1.87 4.85 13.71
C MET A 76 -1.34 3.78 14.67
N SER A 77 -0.56 2.86 14.13
CA SER A 77 -0.05 1.69 14.86
C SER A 77 1.47 1.70 15.04
N ASN A 78 2.15 2.73 14.52
CA ASN A 78 3.61 2.84 14.43
C ASN A 78 4.27 1.67 13.68
N GLU A 79 3.52 0.98 12.82
CA GLU A 79 4.06 -0.10 11.99
C GLU A 79 4.84 0.43 10.79
N TYR A 80 4.42 1.59 10.25
CA TYR A 80 5.07 2.19 9.10
C TYR A 80 6.49 2.66 9.44
N ASP A 81 6.71 3.23 10.63
CA ASP A 81 8.02 3.70 11.07
C ASP A 81 9.09 2.58 11.11
N LYS A 82 8.65 1.33 11.24
CA LYS A 82 9.57 0.18 11.28
C LYS A 82 10.10 -0.24 9.92
N VAL A 83 9.41 0.14 8.85
CA VAL A 83 9.70 -0.33 7.48
C VAL A 83 9.94 0.80 6.49
N PHE A 84 9.64 2.03 6.87
CA PHE A 84 9.82 3.18 6.01
C PHE A 84 11.32 3.48 5.83
N PRO A 85 11.80 3.71 4.60
CA PRO A 85 13.24 3.79 4.32
C PRO A 85 13.89 5.14 4.64
N MET A 86 13.11 6.14 5.08
CA MET A 86 13.57 7.50 5.33
C MET A 86 13.21 7.96 6.74
N ASP A 87 13.95 8.97 7.23
CA ASP A 87 13.76 9.56 8.56
C ASP A 87 12.68 10.66 8.52
N ILE A 88 11.45 10.27 8.18
CA ILE A 88 10.24 11.11 8.25
C ILE A 88 9.15 10.35 9.00
N PHE A 89 8.06 11.03 9.33
CA PHE A 89 6.90 10.43 10.02
C PHE A 89 5.83 9.96 9.03
N PRO A 90 5.90 8.72 8.49
CA PRO A 90 5.05 8.28 7.40
C PRO A 90 3.57 8.24 7.77
N GLU A 91 3.21 7.83 9.00
CA GLU A 91 1.82 7.76 9.45
C GLU A 91 1.19 9.15 9.55
N TYR A 92 1.95 10.14 10.06
CA TYR A 92 1.47 11.53 10.15
C TYR A 92 1.33 12.15 8.76
N LEU A 93 2.27 11.89 7.85
CA LEU A 93 2.21 12.38 6.49
C LEU A 93 0.97 11.83 5.76
N VAL A 94 0.72 10.53 5.83
CA VAL A 94 -0.48 9.93 5.22
C VAL A 94 -1.76 10.51 5.83
N LYS A 95 -1.79 10.77 7.14
CA LYS A 95 -2.92 11.44 7.78
C LYS A 95 -3.14 12.87 7.30
N ALA A 96 -2.07 13.64 7.12
CA ALA A 96 -2.14 14.99 6.57
C ALA A 96 -2.72 14.97 5.14
N ILE A 97 -2.29 14.02 4.31
CA ILE A 97 -2.82 13.83 2.96
C ILE A 97 -4.32 13.50 2.98
N ILE A 98 -4.74 12.57 3.81
CA ILE A 98 -6.15 12.19 3.95
C ILE A 98 -7.00 13.39 4.42
N ALA A 99 -6.44 14.24 5.28
CA ALA A 99 -7.10 15.44 5.76
C ALA A 99 -7.12 16.59 4.74
N GLY A 100 -6.30 16.52 3.67
CA GLY A 100 -6.14 17.60 2.71
C GLY A 100 -5.41 18.83 3.28
N ASP A 101 -4.59 18.63 4.32
CA ASP A 101 -3.86 19.70 5.02
C ASP A 101 -2.50 19.90 4.36
N ILE A 102 -2.45 20.83 3.40
CA ILE A 102 -1.28 21.09 2.56
C ILE A 102 -0.10 21.59 3.40
N ASP A 103 -0.32 22.52 4.31
CA ASP A 103 0.75 23.06 5.16
C ASP A 103 1.43 21.94 5.97
N ARG A 104 0.64 21.00 6.46
CA ARG A 104 1.20 19.84 7.16
C ARG A 104 1.87 18.84 6.24
N MET A 105 1.37 18.64 5.03
CA MET A 105 2.05 17.77 4.06
C MET A 105 3.46 18.29 3.78
N GLU A 106 3.59 19.61 3.56
CA GLU A 106 4.89 20.26 3.33
C GLU A 106 5.82 20.16 4.56
N ALA A 107 5.28 20.49 5.74
CA ALA A 107 6.04 20.40 6.98
C ALA A 107 6.52 18.97 7.31
N LEU A 108 5.82 17.96 6.83
CA LEU A 108 6.15 16.53 7.02
C LEU A 108 6.98 15.93 5.88
N GLY A 109 7.41 16.73 4.91
CA GLY A 109 8.35 16.31 3.89
C GLY A 109 7.73 15.60 2.68
N ILE A 110 6.52 15.95 2.25
CA ILE A 110 5.87 15.31 1.09
C ILE A 110 6.68 15.43 -0.19
N TYR A 111 7.52 16.45 -0.34
CA TYR A 111 8.37 16.63 -1.52
C TYR A 111 9.57 15.66 -1.58
N GLU A 112 9.89 15.01 -0.48
CA GLU A 112 11.02 14.10 -0.37
C GLU A 112 10.62 12.65 -0.70
N VAL A 113 9.33 12.37 -0.84
CA VAL A 113 8.80 11.00 -0.96
C VAL A 113 8.21 10.72 -2.33
N ALA A 114 8.30 9.47 -2.73
CA ALA A 114 7.57 8.91 -3.86
C ALA A 114 6.53 7.88 -3.36
N PRO A 115 5.45 7.62 -4.11
CA PRO A 115 4.49 6.59 -3.73
C PRO A 115 5.11 5.21 -3.51
N GLU A 116 6.16 4.89 -4.25
CA GLU A 116 6.90 3.64 -4.20
C GLU A 116 7.60 3.41 -2.85
N ASP A 117 7.99 4.48 -2.15
CA ASP A 117 8.62 4.40 -0.81
C ASP A 117 7.67 3.84 0.24
N PHE A 118 6.36 3.98 0.00
CA PHE A 118 5.29 3.47 0.86
C PHE A 118 4.87 2.02 0.56
N ALA A 119 5.52 1.33 -0.38
CA ALA A 119 5.16 -0.04 -0.73
C ALA A 119 5.24 -0.99 0.47
N LEU A 120 6.28 -0.89 1.28
CA LEU A 120 6.43 -1.69 2.50
C LEU A 120 5.41 -1.30 3.57
N CYS A 121 5.06 -0.01 3.67
CA CYS A 121 4.03 0.47 4.59
C CYS A 121 2.66 -0.13 4.25
N GLU A 122 2.31 -0.17 2.97
CA GLU A 122 1.08 -0.79 2.48
C GLU A 122 1.04 -2.30 2.77
N PHE A 123 2.18 -2.98 2.63
CA PHE A 123 2.30 -4.40 2.93
C PHE A 123 2.07 -4.73 4.41
N VAL A 124 2.69 -3.98 5.32
CA VAL A 124 2.56 -4.20 6.77
C VAL A 124 1.28 -3.61 7.37
N CYS A 125 0.59 -2.75 6.65
CA CYS A 125 -0.60 -2.05 7.13
C CYS A 125 -1.65 -3.05 7.65
N SER A 126 -2.02 -2.92 8.92
CA SER A 126 -3.05 -3.75 9.56
C SER A 126 -4.44 -3.52 8.96
N SER A 127 -4.71 -2.29 8.54
CA SER A 127 -5.97 -1.88 7.91
C SER A 127 -6.02 -2.13 6.40
N LYS A 128 -4.90 -2.52 5.78
CA LYS A 128 -4.79 -2.74 4.33
C LYS A 128 -5.22 -1.53 3.50
N VAL A 129 -4.79 -0.36 3.94
CA VAL A 129 -5.03 0.92 3.25
C VAL A 129 -4.12 1.02 2.03
N GLU A 130 -4.65 1.49 0.91
CA GLU A 130 -3.86 1.77 -0.31
C GLU A 130 -3.01 3.04 -0.14
N VAL A 131 -1.92 2.93 0.60
CA VAL A 131 -1.10 4.08 1.02
C VAL A 131 -0.45 4.76 -0.18
N GLN A 132 0.04 3.98 -1.14
CA GLN A 132 0.67 4.52 -2.35
C GLN A 132 -0.31 5.37 -3.17
N ARG A 133 -1.59 4.94 -3.27
CA ARG A 133 -2.64 5.72 -3.94
C ARG A 133 -2.89 7.05 -3.22
N ILE A 134 -2.92 7.03 -1.89
CA ILE A 134 -3.11 8.23 -1.07
C ILE A 134 -1.96 9.20 -1.28
N VAL A 135 -0.71 8.74 -1.24
CA VAL A 135 0.47 9.59 -1.46
C VAL A 135 0.48 10.18 -2.87
N ARG A 136 0.10 9.39 -3.88
CA ARG A 136 -0.06 9.88 -5.25
C ARG A 136 -1.09 11.02 -5.33
N ALA A 137 -2.24 10.83 -4.71
CA ALA A 137 -3.28 11.87 -4.67
C ALA A 137 -2.80 13.14 -3.96
N GLY A 138 -2.02 13.02 -2.88
CA GLY A 138 -1.42 14.16 -2.19
C GLY A 138 -0.45 14.94 -3.08
N LEU A 139 0.43 14.25 -3.80
CA LEU A 139 1.36 14.87 -4.73
C LEU A 139 0.64 15.57 -5.90
N ASP A 140 -0.45 14.97 -6.40
CA ASP A 140 -1.25 15.56 -7.47
C ASP A 140 -2.02 16.79 -6.97
N MET A 141 -2.50 16.78 -5.72
CA MET A 141 -3.13 17.93 -5.07
C MET A 141 -2.17 19.12 -4.97
N LEU A 142 -0.93 18.89 -4.50
CA LEU A 142 0.10 19.93 -4.44
C LEU A 142 0.45 20.51 -5.81
N ARG A 143 0.58 19.65 -6.83
CA ARG A 143 0.84 20.11 -8.20
C ARG A 143 -0.28 21.01 -8.72
N ALA A 144 -1.52 20.67 -8.40
CA ALA A 144 -2.67 21.48 -8.82
C ALA A 144 -2.71 22.84 -8.12
N GLU A 145 -2.23 22.93 -6.88
CA GLU A 145 -2.18 24.20 -6.14
C GLU A 145 -1.04 25.10 -6.61
N MET A 146 0.08 24.53 -7.04
CA MET A 146 1.23 25.28 -7.55
C MET A 146 1.09 25.71 -9.03
N ALA A 147 0.11 25.22 -9.75
CA ALA A 147 -0.12 25.50 -11.16
C ALA A 147 -0.97 26.76 -11.39
#